data_23a190a31a92877b5bcae47bfadbaa9e
#
_entry.id   23a190a31a92877b5bcae47bfadbaa9e
#
_cell.length_a   1.000
_cell.length_b   1.000
_cell.length_c   1.000
_cell.angle_alpha   90.00
_cell.angle_beta   90.00
_cell.angle_gamma   90.00
#
_symmetry.space_group_name_H-M   'P 1'
#
loop_
_entity.id
_entity.type
_entity.pdbx_description
1 polymer ?
#
loop_
_entity_poly.entity_id
_entity_poly.type
_entity_poly.pdbx_seq_one_letter_code
_entity_poly.pdbx_strand_id
1 'polypeptide(L)'
;MLTRRELLTGAAGTLVVSSVIAKEQTMEQRISMVTLGVKDLAASRRFYVGALGWQPVLENKEIIFFQTGGMVFALFLRDKLAEDFQADPGTFGRAPMTLAHNVGKKEEVDPLISRAAASGAKILKPAQEASWGGYSGYFADPDGFAWEIAWNPSWQLKPDGSIEVRP
;
A
#
# COMPACT_ATOMS: atom_id res chain seq x y z
N MET A 1 85.89 -16.05 12.00
CA MET A 1 84.73 -16.94 12.29
C MET A 1 83.68 -16.08 12.99
N LEU A 2 82.73 -15.53 12.25
CA LEU A 2 81.69 -14.65 12.75
C LEU A 2 80.49 -15.50 13.07
N THR A 3 80.06 -15.42 14.32
CA THR A 3 78.87 -16.12 14.83
C THR A 3 77.61 -15.35 14.49
N ARG A 4 76.64 -16.06 13.95
CA ARG A 4 75.31 -15.58 13.66
C ARG A 4 74.57 -15.31 14.96
N ARG A 5 74.40 -14.04 15.29
CA ARG A 5 73.45 -13.61 16.27
C ARG A 5 73.12 -12.13 16.04
N GLU A 6 72.32 -11.90 15.06
CA GLU A 6 71.67 -10.57 14.95
C GLU A 6 70.38 -10.70 14.13
N LEU A 7 69.33 -10.05 14.69
CA LEU A 7 68.10 -9.55 14.05
C LEU A 7 66.97 -10.56 13.86
N LEU A 8 66.16 -10.67 14.87
CA LEU A 8 64.71 -10.79 14.74
C LEU A 8 64.04 -9.77 15.68
N THR A 9 64.03 -8.48 15.27
CA THR A 9 63.03 -7.54 15.77
C THR A 9 61.76 -7.77 14.97
N GLY A 10 60.91 -8.66 15.48
CA GLY A 10 59.57 -8.87 14.96
C GLY A 10 58.72 -7.65 15.30
N ALA A 11 58.29 -6.93 14.30
CA ALA A 11 57.22 -5.95 14.41
C ALA A 11 55.93 -6.71 14.73
N ALA A 12 55.44 -6.55 15.95
CA ALA A 12 54.12 -6.99 16.33
C ALA A 12 53.07 -6.16 15.59
N GLY A 13 52.68 -6.62 14.41
CA GLY A 13 51.54 -6.05 13.69
C GLY A 13 50.26 -6.41 14.43
N THR A 14 49.69 -5.45 15.13
CA THR A 14 48.37 -5.57 15.73
C THR A 14 47.34 -5.70 14.61
N LEU A 15 46.89 -6.92 14.34
CA LEU A 15 45.74 -7.16 13.49
C LEU A 15 44.50 -6.55 14.17
N VAL A 16 44.13 -5.34 13.75
CA VAL A 16 42.83 -4.77 14.08
C VAL A 16 41.79 -5.55 13.25
N VAL A 17 41.20 -6.57 13.86
CA VAL A 17 40.03 -7.23 13.30
C VAL A 17 38.85 -6.26 13.46
N SER A 18 38.62 -5.43 12.45
CA SER A 18 37.37 -4.69 12.37
C SER A 18 36.22 -5.69 12.25
N SER A 19 35.58 -6.03 13.35
CA SER A 19 34.30 -6.72 13.34
C SER A 19 33.28 -5.77 12.71
N VAL A 20 33.02 -5.95 11.41
CA VAL A 20 31.84 -5.38 10.76
C VAL A 20 30.65 -6.06 11.42
N ILE A 21 30.07 -5.41 12.43
CA ILE A 21 28.77 -5.82 12.98
C ILE A 21 27.80 -5.62 11.84
N ALA A 22 27.41 -6.70 11.17
CA ALA A 22 26.33 -6.68 10.20
C ALA A 22 25.09 -6.13 10.94
N LYS A 23 24.64 -4.95 10.54
CA LYS A 23 23.41 -4.37 11.08
C LYS A 23 22.30 -5.35 10.78
N GLU A 24 21.66 -5.87 11.82
CA GLU A 24 20.54 -6.80 11.68
C GLU A 24 19.49 -6.14 10.77
N GLN A 25 19.19 -6.80 9.65
CA GLN A 25 18.31 -6.24 8.62
C GLN A 25 16.87 -6.45 9.07
N THR A 26 16.34 -5.45 9.77
CA THR A 26 14.93 -5.41 10.15
C THR A 26 14.08 -4.93 8.97
N MET A 27 12.82 -5.40 8.90
CA MET A 27 11.85 -4.90 7.92
C MET A 27 11.52 -3.43 8.26
N GLU A 28 11.68 -2.54 7.27
CA GLU A 28 11.31 -1.13 7.42
C GLU A 28 9.78 -0.98 7.58
N GLN A 29 9.38 0.01 8.38
CA GLN A 29 7.96 0.32 8.63
C GLN A 29 7.36 1.05 7.42
N ARG A 30 7.09 0.30 6.34
CA ARG A 30 6.45 0.81 5.11
C ARG A 30 5.71 -0.29 4.36
N ILE A 31 4.66 0.09 3.65
CA ILE A 31 3.96 -0.74 2.68
C ILE A 31 4.30 -0.18 1.30
N SER A 32 4.84 -1.01 0.40
CA SER A 32 5.22 -0.61 -0.96
C SER A 32 4.11 -0.86 -1.98
N MET A 33 3.28 -1.86 -1.74
CA MET A 33 2.20 -2.22 -2.65
C MET A 33 1.04 -2.88 -1.91
N VAL A 34 -0.18 -2.59 -2.37
CA VAL A 34 -1.40 -3.33 -2.02
C VAL A 34 -1.94 -3.94 -3.30
N THR A 35 -2.16 -5.26 -3.30
CA THR A 35 -2.75 -5.99 -4.44
C THR A 35 -4.10 -6.56 -4.03
N LEU A 36 -5.13 -6.24 -4.79
CA LEU A 36 -6.46 -6.83 -4.64
C LEU A 36 -6.66 -7.95 -5.64
N GLY A 37 -7.06 -9.12 -5.14
CA GLY A 37 -7.48 -10.24 -5.97
C GLY A 37 -8.91 -10.04 -6.48
N VAL A 38 -9.07 -9.67 -7.76
CA VAL A 38 -10.36 -9.34 -8.36
C VAL A 38 -10.91 -10.50 -9.20
N LYS A 39 -12.22 -10.64 -9.24
CA LYS A 39 -12.87 -11.72 -9.99
C LYS A 39 -12.91 -11.42 -11.50
N ASP A 40 -13.18 -10.18 -11.86
CA ASP A 40 -13.30 -9.70 -13.24
C ASP A 40 -12.48 -8.42 -13.40
N LEU A 41 -11.29 -8.56 -14.00
CA LEU A 41 -10.37 -7.45 -14.20
C LEU A 41 -10.95 -6.36 -15.10
N ALA A 42 -11.79 -6.72 -16.08
CA ALA A 42 -12.43 -5.75 -16.96
C ALA A 42 -13.50 -4.94 -16.22
N ALA A 43 -14.27 -5.57 -15.34
CA ALA A 43 -15.22 -4.87 -14.48
C ALA A 43 -14.51 -3.92 -13.52
N SER A 44 -13.46 -4.40 -12.84
CA SER A 44 -12.65 -3.57 -11.94
C SER A 44 -11.99 -2.42 -12.69
N ARG A 45 -11.45 -2.65 -13.90
CA ARG A 45 -10.91 -1.59 -14.74
C ARG A 45 -11.95 -0.51 -15.06
N ARG A 46 -13.17 -0.91 -15.47
CA ARG A 46 -14.24 0.07 -15.72
C ARG A 46 -14.54 0.92 -14.48
N PHE A 47 -14.50 0.31 -13.32
CA PHE A 47 -14.74 1.02 -12.07
C PHE A 47 -13.58 1.97 -11.74
N TYR A 48 -12.36 1.46 -11.58
CA TYR A 48 -11.21 2.28 -11.14
C TYR A 48 -10.82 3.36 -12.16
N VAL A 49 -10.79 3.01 -13.45
CA VAL A 49 -10.45 3.96 -14.52
C VAL A 49 -11.65 4.81 -14.90
N GLY A 50 -12.79 4.19 -15.15
CA GLY A 50 -13.99 4.90 -15.63
C GLY A 50 -14.67 5.74 -14.57
N ALA A 51 -14.91 5.17 -13.37
CA ALA A 51 -15.63 5.84 -12.31
C ALA A 51 -14.73 6.72 -11.43
N LEU A 52 -13.61 6.17 -10.94
CA LEU A 52 -12.70 6.89 -10.07
C LEU A 52 -11.71 7.78 -10.83
N GLY A 53 -11.57 7.58 -12.14
CA GLY A 53 -10.67 8.39 -12.98
C GLY A 53 -9.19 8.07 -12.79
N TRP A 54 -8.86 6.91 -12.23
CA TRP A 54 -7.48 6.52 -12.01
C TRP A 54 -6.79 6.18 -13.33
N GLN A 55 -5.49 6.47 -13.43
CA GLN A 55 -4.69 6.22 -14.62
C GLN A 55 -3.74 5.05 -14.38
N PRO A 56 -3.87 3.93 -15.10
CA PRO A 56 -2.91 2.83 -15.02
C PRO A 56 -1.53 3.29 -15.46
N VAL A 57 -0.48 2.84 -14.76
CA VAL A 57 0.92 3.03 -15.17
C VAL A 57 1.43 1.83 -15.97
N LEU A 58 0.86 0.66 -15.71
CA LEU A 58 1.14 -0.57 -16.44
C LEU A 58 -0.08 -1.48 -16.35
N GLU A 59 -0.44 -2.13 -17.43
CA GLU A 59 -1.52 -3.13 -17.45
C GLU A 59 -1.29 -4.21 -18.48
N ASN A 60 -1.81 -5.40 -18.20
CA ASN A 60 -1.93 -6.50 -19.14
C ASN A 60 -3.25 -7.24 -18.93
N LYS A 61 -3.43 -8.42 -19.53
CA LYS A 61 -4.68 -9.20 -19.42
C LYS A 61 -4.96 -9.79 -18.03
N GLU A 62 -4.00 -9.75 -17.11
CA GLU A 62 -4.08 -10.39 -15.79
C GLU A 62 -3.99 -9.39 -14.63
N ILE A 63 -3.30 -8.25 -14.82
CA ILE A 63 -3.01 -7.30 -13.76
C ILE A 63 -3.01 -5.85 -14.26
N ILE A 64 -3.43 -4.93 -13.41
CA ILE A 64 -3.38 -3.47 -13.62
C ILE A 64 -2.67 -2.85 -12.43
N PHE A 65 -1.70 -1.96 -12.69
CA PHE A 65 -0.98 -1.22 -11.66
C PHE A 65 -1.30 0.27 -11.73
N PHE A 66 -1.50 0.86 -10.55
CA PHE A 66 -1.71 2.30 -10.36
C PHE A 66 -0.64 2.84 -9.40
N GLN A 67 -0.03 3.97 -9.73
CA GLN A 67 0.82 4.68 -8.79
C GLN A 67 -0.05 5.53 -7.86
N THR A 68 0.02 5.28 -6.55
CA THR A 68 -0.78 5.95 -5.53
C THR A 68 0.15 6.62 -4.51
N GLY A 69 0.65 7.81 -4.85
CA GLY A 69 1.67 8.46 -4.03
C GLY A 69 2.94 7.60 -3.90
N GLY A 70 3.38 7.34 -2.67
CA GLY A 70 4.59 6.56 -2.38
C GLY A 70 4.44 5.04 -2.51
N MET A 71 3.27 4.52 -2.88
CA MET A 71 3.01 3.09 -3.00
C MET A 71 2.32 2.75 -4.32
N VAL A 72 2.29 1.47 -4.65
CA VAL A 72 1.57 0.93 -5.80
C VAL A 72 0.28 0.26 -5.32
N PHE A 73 -0.80 0.51 -6.04
CA PHE A 73 -2.05 -0.24 -5.91
C PHE A 73 -2.22 -1.11 -7.16
N ALA A 74 -2.54 -2.39 -6.98
CA ALA A 74 -2.70 -3.32 -8.08
C ALA A 74 -4.03 -4.08 -8.01
N LEU A 75 -4.62 -4.31 -9.18
CA LEU A 75 -5.74 -5.22 -9.39
C LEU A 75 -5.20 -6.44 -10.13
N PHE A 76 -5.31 -7.63 -9.56
CA PHE A 76 -4.81 -8.86 -10.13
C PHE A 76 -5.94 -9.90 -10.18
N LEU A 77 -6.06 -10.63 -11.27
CA LEU A 77 -7.02 -11.73 -11.32
C LEU A 77 -6.81 -12.64 -10.11
N ARG A 78 -7.89 -12.92 -9.36
CA ARG A 78 -7.85 -13.68 -8.09
C ARG A 78 -7.13 -15.01 -8.25
N ASP A 79 -7.45 -15.75 -9.32
CA ASP A 79 -6.86 -17.08 -9.53
C ASP A 79 -5.37 -16.98 -9.84
N LYS A 80 -4.95 -15.94 -10.56
CA LYS A 80 -3.54 -15.66 -10.85
C LYS A 80 -2.77 -15.18 -9.62
N LEU A 81 -3.41 -14.38 -8.78
CA LEU A 81 -2.83 -13.99 -7.50
C LEU A 81 -2.66 -15.23 -6.60
N ALA A 82 -3.63 -16.16 -6.57
CA ALA A 82 -3.52 -17.40 -5.82
C ALA A 82 -2.37 -18.30 -6.32
N GLU A 83 -2.23 -18.43 -7.65
CA GLU A 83 -1.11 -19.16 -8.25
C GLU A 83 0.24 -18.56 -7.82
N ASP A 84 0.35 -17.22 -7.80
CA ASP A 84 1.59 -16.52 -7.47
C ASP A 84 2.09 -16.82 -6.06
N PHE A 85 1.22 -16.85 -5.06
CA PHE A 85 1.62 -17.20 -3.70
C PHE A 85 1.26 -18.64 -3.27
N GLN A 86 0.99 -19.53 -4.25
CA GLN A 86 0.77 -20.95 -4.06
C GLN A 86 -0.35 -21.31 -3.06
N ALA A 87 -1.44 -20.54 -3.10
CA ALA A 87 -2.61 -20.80 -2.29
C ALA A 87 -3.78 -21.34 -3.13
N ASP A 88 -4.70 -22.04 -2.47
CA ASP A 88 -5.99 -22.41 -3.07
C ASP A 88 -6.87 -21.16 -3.20
N PRO A 89 -7.33 -20.80 -4.42
CA PRO A 89 -8.25 -19.67 -4.63
C PRO A 89 -9.50 -19.69 -3.77
N GLY A 90 -9.97 -20.89 -3.39
CA GLY A 90 -11.10 -21.10 -2.50
C GLY A 90 -10.84 -20.69 -1.04
N THR A 91 -9.57 -20.63 -0.63
CA THR A 91 -9.18 -20.23 0.72
C THR A 91 -9.01 -18.71 0.89
N PHE A 92 -9.12 -17.93 -0.18
CA PHE A 92 -9.24 -16.48 -0.10
C PHE A 92 -10.52 -16.10 0.65
N GLY A 93 -10.46 -16.19 1.96
CA GLY A 93 -11.47 -15.58 2.83
C GLY A 93 -11.52 -14.07 2.59
N ARG A 94 -12.66 -13.47 2.83
CA ARG A 94 -12.74 -12.00 2.92
C ARG A 94 -11.96 -11.60 4.17
N ALA A 95 -10.67 -11.22 4.01
CA ALA A 95 -9.99 -10.56 5.10
C ALA A 95 -10.76 -9.28 5.45
N PRO A 96 -11.12 -9.02 6.71
CA PRO A 96 -11.77 -7.78 7.12
C PRO A 96 -10.79 -6.63 6.93
N MET A 97 -10.89 -5.97 5.78
CA MET A 97 -10.01 -4.89 5.35
C MET A 97 -10.83 -3.76 4.75
N THR A 98 -10.46 -2.53 5.05
CA THR A 98 -10.93 -1.35 4.35
C THR A 98 -9.75 -0.61 3.72
N LEU A 99 -9.98 0.03 2.59
CA LEU A 99 -9.08 1.00 1.98
C LEU A 99 -9.67 2.38 2.25
N ALA A 100 -8.84 3.37 2.57
CA ALA A 100 -9.30 4.72 2.83
C ALA A 100 -8.69 5.71 1.83
N HIS A 101 -9.53 6.62 1.34
CA HIS A 101 -9.14 7.80 0.59
C HIS A 101 -9.50 9.04 1.41
N ASN A 102 -8.48 9.73 1.93
CA ASN A 102 -8.67 10.95 2.68
C ASN A 102 -8.70 12.15 1.75
N VAL A 103 -9.59 13.08 2.03
CA VAL A 103 -9.77 14.33 1.28
C VAL A 103 -9.38 15.54 2.13
N GLY A 104 -9.07 16.65 1.46
CA GLY A 104 -8.62 17.87 2.12
C GLY A 104 -9.75 18.67 2.79
N LYS A 105 -11.00 18.49 2.33
CA LYS A 105 -12.16 19.23 2.81
C LYS A 105 -13.36 18.32 2.99
N LYS A 106 -14.19 18.62 3.98
CA LYS A 106 -15.42 17.87 4.28
C LYS A 106 -16.36 17.80 3.07
N GLU A 107 -16.50 18.89 2.34
CA GLU A 107 -17.40 19.02 1.20
C GLU A 107 -17.05 18.15 0.01
N GLU A 108 -15.85 17.53 0.01
CA GLU A 108 -15.37 16.63 -1.04
C GLU A 108 -15.86 15.19 -0.85
N VAL A 109 -16.34 14.81 0.35
CA VAL A 109 -16.74 13.44 0.67
C VAL A 109 -17.98 13.01 -0.10
N ASP A 110 -19.09 13.75 0.01
CA ASP A 110 -20.37 13.39 -0.62
C ASP A 110 -20.29 13.30 -2.15
N PRO A 111 -19.62 14.22 -2.88
CA PRO A 111 -19.47 14.12 -4.32
C PRO A 111 -18.73 12.85 -4.76
N LEU A 112 -17.69 12.42 -4.04
CA LEU A 112 -16.94 11.20 -4.37
C LEU A 112 -17.77 9.94 -4.13
N ILE A 113 -18.50 9.86 -3.02
CA ILE A 113 -19.43 8.75 -2.74
C ILE A 113 -20.54 8.70 -3.79
N SER A 114 -21.13 9.84 -4.14
CA SER A 114 -22.17 9.93 -5.17
C SER A 114 -21.66 9.48 -6.53
N ARG A 115 -20.44 9.85 -6.90
CA ARG A 115 -19.79 9.43 -8.15
C ARG A 115 -19.56 7.91 -8.17
N ALA A 116 -19.08 7.33 -7.07
CA ALA A 116 -18.92 5.89 -6.93
C ALA A 116 -20.28 5.17 -7.09
N ALA A 117 -21.34 5.65 -6.43
CA ALA A 117 -22.69 5.11 -6.53
C ALA A 117 -23.24 5.16 -7.97
N ALA A 118 -23.08 6.30 -8.66
CA ALA A 118 -23.51 6.47 -10.06
C ALA A 118 -22.78 5.51 -11.01
N SER A 119 -21.62 5.01 -10.61
CA SER A 119 -20.81 4.03 -11.36
C SER A 119 -21.04 2.59 -10.92
N GLY A 120 -22.07 2.33 -10.11
CA GLY A 120 -22.50 0.99 -9.72
C GLY A 120 -21.87 0.48 -8.41
N ALA A 121 -21.12 1.30 -7.67
CA ALA A 121 -20.65 0.91 -6.36
C ALA A 121 -21.83 0.77 -5.37
N LYS A 122 -21.76 -0.23 -4.51
CA LYS A 122 -22.75 -0.41 -3.44
C LYS A 122 -22.38 0.51 -2.28
N ILE A 123 -23.28 1.42 -1.90
CA ILE A 123 -23.10 2.22 -0.70
C ILE A 123 -23.26 1.32 0.53
N LEU A 124 -22.22 1.25 1.35
CA LEU A 124 -22.21 0.51 2.61
C LEU A 124 -22.64 1.38 3.79
N LYS A 125 -22.25 2.66 3.76
CA LYS A 125 -22.61 3.67 4.76
C LYS A 125 -22.67 5.05 4.07
N PRO A 126 -23.80 5.74 4.10
CA PRO A 126 -23.87 7.14 3.67
C PRO A 126 -22.88 8.01 4.44
N ALA A 127 -22.40 9.08 3.82
CA ALA A 127 -21.51 10.01 4.50
C ALA A 127 -22.22 10.68 5.68
N GLN A 128 -21.55 10.73 6.81
CA GLN A 128 -22.07 11.30 8.04
C GLN A 128 -20.96 11.74 8.99
N GLU A 129 -21.29 12.50 10.00
CA GLU A 129 -20.37 12.82 11.11
C GLU A 129 -19.93 11.54 11.80
N ALA A 130 -18.64 11.45 12.08
CA ALA A 130 -18.02 10.33 12.76
C ALA A 130 -17.72 10.68 14.22
N SER A 131 -17.80 9.69 15.11
CA SER A 131 -17.54 9.86 16.54
C SER A 131 -16.14 10.38 16.89
N TRP A 132 -15.19 10.22 15.96
CA TRP A 132 -13.81 10.72 16.06
C TRP A 132 -13.65 12.18 15.56
N GLY A 133 -14.75 12.87 15.26
CA GLY A 133 -14.78 14.31 14.91
C GLY A 133 -14.62 14.61 13.42
N GLY A 134 -14.51 13.60 12.57
CA GLY A 134 -14.45 13.77 11.11
C GLY A 134 -15.78 13.48 10.43
N TYR A 135 -15.74 13.40 9.09
CA TYR A 135 -16.89 13.10 8.25
C TYR A 135 -16.52 12.03 7.24
N SER A 136 -17.26 10.92 7.21
CA SER A 136 -16.93 9.81 6.33
C SER A 136 -18.13 8.98 5.90
N GLY A 137 -17.98 8.31 4.75
CA GLY A 137 -18.89 7.31 4.25
C GLY A 137 -18.14 6.17 3.58
N TYR A 138 -18.86 5.07 3.28
CA TYR A 138 -18.26 3.85 2.74
C TYR A 138 -19.02 3.36 1.52
N PHE A 139 -18.29 2.88 0.52
CA PHE A 139 -18.85 2.08 -0.58
C PHE A 139 -18.04 0.79 -0.78
N ALA A 140 -18.64 -0.20 -1.43
CA ALA A 140 -17.93 -1.38 -1.91
C ALA A 140 -17.67 -1.25 -3.41
N ASP A 141 -16.46 -1.64 -3.83
CA ASP A 141 -16.10 -1.80 -5.24
C ASP A 141 -16.83 -3.03 -5.85
N PRO A 142 -16.68 -3.31 -7.18
CA PRO A 142 -17.34 -4.45 -7.83
C PRO A 142 -17.02 -5.82 -7.21
N ASP A 143 -15.86 -5.97 -6.57
CA ASP A 143 -15.43 -7.21 -5.91
C ASP A 143 -15.81 -7.27 -4.44
N GLY A 144 -16.35 -6.18 -3.89
CA GLY A 144 -16.84 -6.06 -2.52
C GLY A 144 -15.79 -5.56 -1.53
N PHE A 145 -14.66 -5.03 -1.99
CA PHE A 145 -13.70 -4.36 -1.11
C PHE A 145 -14.28 -3.03 -0.63
N ALA A 146 -14.28 -2.83 0.68
CA ALA A 146 -14.80 -1.61 1.28
C ALA A 146 -13.80 -0.46 1.16
N TRP A 147 -14.28 0.66 0.64
CA TRP A 147 -13.58 1.94 0.55
C TRP A 147 -14.22 2.96 1.47
N GLU A 148 -13.40 3.62 2.26
CA GLU A 148 -13.78 4.79 3.03
C GLU A 148 -13.38 6.06 2.28
N ILE A 149 -14.31 6.99 2.13
CA ILE A 149 -13.99 8.38 1.80
C ILE A 149 -14.13 9.18 3.08
N ALA A 150 -13.05 9.85 3.50
CA ALA A 150 -13.02 10.52 4.80
C ALA A 150 -12.34 11.88 4.75
N TRP A 151 -12.89 12.81 5.50
CA TRP A 151 -12.22 14.03 5.92
C TRP A 151 -11.95 13.95 7.42
N ASN A 152 -10.69 14.15 7.81
CA ASN A 152 -10.27 14.18 9.20
C ASN A 152 -9.62 15.53 9.53
N PRO A 153 -10.24 16.35 10.41
CA PRO A 153 -9.73 17.67 10.73
C PRO A 153 -8.37 17.66 11.46
N SER A 154 -8.02 16.53 12.10
CA SER A 154 -6.78 16.39 12.83
C SER A 154 -5.60 15.93 11.97
N TRP A 155 -5.86 15.46 10.73
CA TRP A 155 -4.83 14.96 9.84
C TRP A 155 -4.55 15.94 8.72
N GLN A 156 -3.26 16.13 8.44
CA GLN A 156 -2.84 16.98 7.33
C GLN A 156 -2.65 16.14 6.07
N LEU A 157 -3.48 16.41 5.06
CA LEU A 157 -3.23 15.91 3.71
C LEU A 157 -2.14 16.78 3.06
N LYS A 158 -1.02 16.14 2.67
CA LYS A 158 0.08 16.81 1.98
C LYS A 158 -0.18 16.94 0.47
N PRO A 159 0.54 17.84 -0.23
CA PRO A 159 0.37 18.00 -1.68
C PRO A 159 0.64 16.72 -2.50
N ASP A 160 1.44 15.80 -1.99
CA ASP A 160 1.73 14.50 -2.61
C ASP A 160 0.66 13.43 -2.33
N GLY A 161 -0.41 13.78 -1.62
CA GLY A 161 -1.50 12.87 -1.24
C GLY A 161 -1.23 12.02 -0.01
N SER A 162 -0.06 12.10 0.60
CA SER A 162 0.22 11.43 1.86
C SER A 162 -0.46 12.15 3.03
N ILE A 163 -0.79 11.38 4.07
CA ILE A 163 -1.34 11.93 5.31
C ILE A 163 -0.32 11.86 6.43
N GLU A 164 -0.34 12.85 7.31
CA GLU A 164 0.44 12.87 8.54
C GLU A 164 -0.51 12.75 9.73
N VAL A 165 -0.39 11.64 10.43
CA VAL A 165 -1.13 11.40 11.69
C VAL A 165 -0.43 12.17 12.79
N ARG A 166 -1.15 13.08 13.43
CA ARG A 166 -0.66 13.82 14.61
C ARG A 166 -1.35 13.28 15.85
N PRO A 167 -0.60 13.12 16.95
CA PRO A 167 -1.15 12.65 18.21
C PRO A 167 -2.13 13.66 18.82
#